data_9deecf46f7e55852477a090ef8840920
#
_entry.id   9deecf46f7e55852477a090ef8840920
#
_cell.length_a   1.000
_cell.length_b   1.000
_cell.length_c   1.000
_cell.angle_alpha   90.00
_cell.angle_beta   90.00
_cell.angle_gamma   90.00
#
_symmetry.space_group_name_H-M   'P 1'
#
loop_
_entity.id
_entity.type
_entity.pdbx_description
1 polymer ?
#
loop_
_entity_poly.entity_id
_entity_poly.type
_entity_poly.pdbx_seq_one_letter_code
_entity_poly.pdbx_strand_id
1 'polypeptide(L)'
;MPVVGVAKIVYPCSSKYIVESKSIKLYFNSFNMTKLGESSEVVRDNIGIMASKDLSELLDMVVQVKVHSNKRALSDTSMFVAEKEWMHSENYTPSYITLEDEYPVDDIKFSVYTETPELLEEIEDAPCKKVYYHSALLKSNCRVTSQPDWGDVYIYMKGMNTVDPISLLQYIVSFRDECHFHEEICEAIYKRLMDTINPDELCVRCLYARRGGIDINPERASHEKLLHHTLSQVDVPHIKTPKQ
;
A
#
# COMPACT_ATOMS: atom_id res chain seq x y z
N MET A 1 29.11 -3.81 -17.32
CA MET A 1 28.97 -2.89 -16.17
C MET A 1 27.70 -3.28 -15.40
N PRO A 2 27.71 -3.35 -14.08
CA PRO A 2 26.51 -3.58 -13.30
C PRO A 2 25.48 -2.47 -13.50
N VAL A 3 24.19 -2.85 -13.53
CA VAL A 3 23.06 -1.92 -13.68
C VAL A 3 22.26 -1.92 -12.39
N VAL A 4 21.88 -0.75 -11.94
CA VAL A 4 21.07 -0.56 -10.72
C VAL A 4 19.73 0.07 -11.09
N GLY A 5 18.66 -0.37 -10.41
CA GLY A 5 17.33 0.16 -10.62
C GLY A 5 16.37 -0.27 -9.50
N VAL A 6 15.15 0.23 -9.57
CA VAL A 6 14.04 -0.18 -8.71
C VAL A 6 12.99 -0.87 -9.58
N ALA A 7 12.74 -2.14 -9.35
CA ALA A 7 11.68 -2.86 -10.03
C ALA A 7 10.34 -2.54 -9.36
N LYS A 8 9.38 -2.07 -10.14
CA LYS A 8 7.99 -1.92 -9.75
C LYS A 8 7.18 -3.02 -10.41
N ILE A 9 6.42 -3.76 -9.60
CA ILE A 9 5.56 -4.86 -10.03
C ILE A 9 4.13 -4.47 -9.68
N VAL A 10 3.24 -4.52 -10.66
CA VAL A 10 1.82 -4.20 -10.48
C VAL A 10 0.98 -5.33 -11.06
N TYR A 11 0.07 -5.86 -10.26
CA TYR A 11 -0.95 -6.81 -10.68
C TYR A 11 -2.26 -6.59 -9.92
N PRO A 12 -3.42 -6.95 -10.52
CA PRO A 12 -4.71 -6.68 -9.92
C PRO A 12 -4.97 -7.56 -8.70
N CYS A 13 -5.75 -7.02 -7.76
CA CYS A 13 -6.17 -7.73 -6.54
C CYS A 13 -7.08 -8.94 -6.80
N SER A 14 -7.64 -9.06 -8.01
CA SER A 14 -8.38 -10.22 -8.47
C SER A 14 -7.50 -11.43 -8.81
N SER A 15 -6.17 -11.29 -8.69
CA SER A 15 -5.25 -12.42 -8.88
C SER A 15 -5.57 -13.54 -7.91
N LYS A 16 -5.64 -14.77 -8.43
CA LYS A 16 -5.86 -15.98 -7.64
C LYS A 16 -4.69 -16.30 -6.71
N TYR A 17 -3.50 -15.82 -7.07
CA TYR A 17 -2.26 -16.12 -6.37
C TYR A 17 -1.55 -14.84 -5.96
N ILE A 18 -0.82 -14.90 -4.85
CA ILE A 18 0.12 -13.87 -4.38
C ILE A 18 1.53 -14.42 -4.52
N VAL A 19 2.44 -13.61 -5.06
CA VAL A 19 3.84 -14.00 -5.17
C VAL A 19 4.59 -13.70 -3.88
N GLU A 20 5.34 -14.66 -3.39
CA GLU A 20 6.12 -14.51 -2.15
C GLU A 20 7.31 -13.57 -2.37
N SER A 21 7.44 -12.54 -1.50
CA SER A 21 8.41 -11.45 -1.66
C SER A 21 9.88 -11.90 -1.66
N LYS A 22 10.22 -12.93 -0.88
CA LYS A 22 11.60 -13.47 -0.87
C LYS A 22 11.93 -14.19 -2.17
N SER A 23 10.96 -14.87 -2.79
CA SER A 23 11.11 -15.50 -4.10
C SER A 23 11.30 -14.45 -5.19
N ILE A 24 10.59 -13.32 -5.14
CA ILE A 24 10.83 -12.16 -6.01
C ILE A 24 12.27 -11.65 -5.88
N LYS A 25 12.76 -11.52 -4.67
CA LYS A 25 14.16 -11.11 -4.43
C LYS A 25 15.16 -12.07 -5.07
N LEU A 26 14.95 -13.36 -4.91
CA LEU A 26 15.82 -14.39 -5.53
C LEU A 26 15.72 -14.38 -7.06
N TYR A 27 14.51 -14.20 -7.59
CA TYR A 27 14.27 -14.09 -9.02
C TYR A 27 15.07 -12.93 -9.62
N PHE A 28 14.94 -11.71 -9.09
CA PHE A 28 15.73 -10.57 -9.59
C PHE A 28 17.23 -10.74 -9.35
N ASN A 29 17.65 -11.42 -8.29
CA ASN A 29 19.06 -11.74 -8.07
C ASN A 29 19.65 -12.67 -9.14
N SER A 30 18.85 -13.50 -9.80
CA SER A 30 19.30 -14.40 -10.87
C SER A 30 19.86 -13.65 -12.09
N PHE A 31 19.46 -12.40 -12.29
CA PHE A 31 19.96 -11.56 -13.39
C PHE A 31 21.36 -10.95 -13.14
N ASN A 32 21.87 -10.99 -11.90
CA ASN A 32 23.08 -10.23 -11.49
C ASN A 32 24.33 -10.55 -12.32
N MET A 33 24.48 -11.78 -12.82
CA MET A 33 25.64 -12.21 -13.61
C MET A 33 25.31 -12.41 -15.10
N THR A 34 24.12 -11.96 -15.53
CA THR A 34 23.63 -12.15 -16.90
C THR A 34 23.84 -10.87 -17.71
N LYS A 35 24.33 -11.02 -18.93
CA LYS A 35 24.43 -9.91 -19.89
C LYS A 35 23.12 -9.80 -20.65
N LEU A 36 22.34 -8.77 -20.36
CA LEU A 36 20.99 -8.57 -20.92
C LEU A 36 20.90 -7.37 -21.87
N GLY A 37 22.01 -6.74 -22.22
CA GLY A 37 22.02 -5.62 -23.14
C GLY A 37 23.32 -4.83 -23.10
N GLU A 38 23.47 -3.90 -24.04
CA GLU A 38 24.69 -3.09 -24.24
C GLU A 38 24.64 -1.77 -23.45
N SER A 39 23.43 -1.32 -23.08
CA SER A 39 23.23 -0.11 -22.26
C SER A 39 22.42 -0.42 -21.00
N SER A 40 22.55 0.45 -20.00
CA SER A 40 21.79 0.30 -18.75
C SER A 40 20.26 0.43 -18.95
N GLU A 41 19.82 1.15 -19.97
CA GLU A 41 18.41 1.29 -20.33
C GLU A 41 17.88 0.00 -20.93
N VAL A 42 18.58 -0.53 -21.95
CA VAL A 42 18.22 -1.82 -22.59
C VAL A 42 18.20 -2.97 -21.58
N VAL A 43 19.14 -3.00 -20.63
CA VAL A 43 19.16 -4.02 -19.57
C VAL A 43 17.91 -3.91 -18.67
N ARG A 44 17.54 -2.69 -18.25
CA ARG A 44 16.34 -2.49 -17.43
C ARG A 44 15.07 -2.89 -18.17
N ASP A 45 14.95 -2.50 -19.44
CA ASP A 45 13.77 -2.83 -20.26
C ASP A 45 13.65 -4.34 -20.48
N ASN A 46 14.76 -5.02 -20.81
CA ASN A 46 14.77 -6.47 -20.98
C ASN A 46 14.39 -7.21 -19.68
N ILE A 47 14.91 -6.78 -18.53
CA ILE A 47 14.50 -7.34 -17.22
C ILE A 47 13.00 -7.14 -17.00
N GLY A 48 12.47 -5.93 -17.27
CA GLY A 48 11.06 -5.63 -17.16
C GLY A 48 10.16 -6.53 -18.02
N ILE A 49 10.54 -6.71 -19.29
CA ILE A 49 9.84 -7.58 -20.25
C ILE A 49 9.86 -9.05 -19.79
N MET A 50 11.03 -9.57 -19.44
CA MET A 50 11.18 -10.95 -18.97
C MET A 50 10.36 -11.18 -17.69
N ALA A 51 10.50 -10.29 -16.72
CA ALA A 51 9.78 -10.40 -15.45
C ALA A 51 8.26 -10.27 -15.61
N SER A 52 7.78 -9.38 -16.50
CA SER A 52 6.35 -9.31 -16.82
C SER A 52 5.82 -10.62 -17.37
N LYS A 53 6.55 -11.24 -18.29
CA LYS A 53 6.18 -12.53 -18.88
C LYS A 53 6.16 -13.63 -17.82
N ASP A 54 7.28 -13.84 -17.14
CA ASP A 54 7.46 -14.97 -16.21
C ASP A 54 6.47 -14.90 -15.04
N LEU A 55 6.26 -13.68 -14.48
CA LEU A 55 5.31 -13.48 -13.40
C LEU A 55 3.85 -13.59 -13.87
N SER A 56 3.55 -13.19 -15.12
CA SER A 56 2.20 -13.37 -15.67
C SER A 56 1.88 -14.85 -15.86
N GLU A 57 2.82 -15.64 -16.35
CA GLU A 57 2.67 -17.09 -16.47
C GLU A 57 2.51 -17.76 -15.08
N LEU A 58 3.31 -17.33 -14.10
CA LEU A 58 3.26 -17.88 -12.73
C LEU A 58 1.94 -17.60 -12.03
N LEU A 59 1.40 -16.38 -12.17
CA LEU A 59 0.18 -15.96 -11.48
C LEU A 59 -1.10 -16.23 -12.27
N ASP A 60 -0.97 -16.73 -13.50
CA ASP A 60 -2.10 -16.86 -14.45
C ASP A 60 -2.91 -15.55 -14.57
N MET A 61 -2.18 -14.41 -14.63
CA MET A 61 -2.73 -13.06 -14.59
C MET A 61 -1.76 -12.09 -15.24
N VAL A 62 -2.28 -11.02 -15.84
CA VAL A 62 -1.43 -9.96 -16.38
C VAL A 62 -0.66 -9.25 -15.26
N VAL A 63 0.66 -9.38 -15.27
CA VAL A 63 1.58 -8.70 -14.37
C VAL A 63 2.40 -7.69 -15.16
N GLN A 64 2.41 -6.45 -14.72
CA GLN A 64 3.23 -5.40 -15.29
C GLN A 64 4.48 -5.18 -14.44
N VAL A 65 5.65 -5.17 -15.09
CA VAL A 65 6.92 -4.89 -14.42
C VAL A 65 7.68 -3.80 -15.16
N LYS A 66 8.10 -2.78 -14.43
CA LYS A 66 8.99 -1.72 -14.93
C LYS A 66 10.18 -1.58 -13.99
N VAL A 67 11.40 -1.53 -14.59
CA VAL A 67 12.62 -1.26 -13.82
C VAL A 67 12.99 0.20 -14.02
N HIS A 68 12.74 1.01 -13.01
CA HIS A 68 13.06 2.44 -13.00
C HIS A 68 14.54 2.68 -12.70
N SER A 69 15.11 3.72 -13.31
CA SER A 69 16.46 4.19 -12.96
C SER A 69 16.44 4.82 -11.56
N ASN A 70 17.45 4.55 -10.77
CA ASN A 70 17.65 5.20 -9.46
C ASN A 70 18.26 6.62 -9.56
N LYS A 71 18.57 7.12 -10.79
CA LYS A 71 19.19 8.44 -10.98
C LYS A 71 18.35 9.60 -10.40
N ARG A 72 17.02 9.49 -10.40
CA ARG A 72 16.13 10.49 -9.78
C ARG A 72 16.25 10.50 -8.26
N ALA A 73 16.46 9.36 -7.64
CA ALA A 73 16.58 9.26 -6.19
C ALA A 73 17.83 9.95 -5.61
N LEU A 74 18.86 10.19 -6.45
CA LEU A 74 20.11 10.79 -6.02
C LEU A 74 20.17 12.32 -6.29
N SER A 75 19.35 12.83 -7.21
CA SER A 75 19.31 14.25 -7.55
C SER A 75 18.29 15.06 -6.77
N ASP A 76 17.33 14.37 -6.16
CA ASP A 76 16.25 14.98 -5.40
C ASP A 76 16.48 14.65 -3.92
N THR A 77 16.99 15.62 -3.17
CA THR A 77 17.10 15.58 -1.71
C THR A 77 15.71 15.49 -1.04
N SER A 78 14.65 15.53 -1.82
CA SER A 78 13.26 15.32 -1.45
C SER A 78 12.82 13.84 -1.51
N MET A 79 13.73 12.86 -1.33
CA MET A 79 13.32 11.45 -1.14
C MET A 79 12.36 11.25 0.05
N PHE A 80 12.33 12.22 0.93
CA PHE A 80 11.31 12.39 1.95
C PHE A 80 10.40 13.56 1.55
N VAL A 81 9.66 13.35 0.48
CA VAL A 81 8.59 14.27 0.16
C VAL A 81 7.62 14.23 1.33
N ALA A 82 7.46 15.38 1.97
CA ALA A 82 6.46 15.55 3.00
C ALA A 82 5.12 14.98 2.48
N GLU A 83 4.34 14.35 3.33
CA GLU A 83 3.02 13.75 3.01
C GLU A 83 2.16 14.60 2.07
N LYS A 84 2.36 15.91 2.07
CA LYS A 84 1.69 16.89 1.21
C LYS A 84 1.93 16.70 -0.29
N GLU A 85 3.12 16.27 -0.73
CA GLU A 85 3.42 16.11 -2.17
C GLU A 85 2.99 14.73 -2.68
N TRP A 86 2.76 13.78 -1.79
CA TRP A 86 2.29 12.43 -2.12
C TRP A 86 0.87 12.42 -2.69
N MET A 87 0.15 13.52 -2.49
CA MET A 87 -1.25 13.70 -2.81
C MET A 87 -1.53 14.60 -4.01
N HIS A 88 -0.48 15.11 -4.70
CA HIS A 88 -0.66 16.00 -5.85
C HIS A 88 -1.08 15.24 -7.12
N SER A 89 -2.36 15.19 -7.39
CA SER A 89 -2.91 15.30 -8.73
C SER A 89 -3.41 16.74 -8.93
N GLU A 90 -3.26 17.25 -10.10
CA GLU A 90 -3.20 18.66 -10.56
C GLU A 90 -4.20 19.69 -10.00
N ASN A 91 -5.17 19.39 -9.14
CA ASN A 91 -6.13 20.40 -8.66
C ASN A 91 -6.70 20.23 -7.25
N TYR A 92 -6.40 19.19 -6.50
CA TYR A 92 -6.94 19.01 -5.15
C TYR A 92 -6.10 18.07 -4.32
N THR A 93 -5.39 18.61 -3.35
CA THR A 93 -4.73 17.82 -2.29
C THR A 93 -5.72 17.63 -1.15
N PRO A 94 -6.33 16.46 -0.97
CA PRO A 94 -7.04 16.19 0.25
C PRO A 94 -6.02 16.18 1.40
N SER A 95 -6.24 17.05 2.37
CA SER A 95 -5.52 16.97 3.63
C SER A 95 -6.04 15.72 4.36
N TYR A 96 -5.23 14.68 4.49
CA TYR A 96 -5.56 13.55 5.34
C TYR A 96 -5.50 14.00 6.80
N ILE A 97 -6.49 13.60 7.57
CA ILE A 97 -6.51 13.73 9.03
C ILE A 97 -5.73 12.56 9.59
N THR A 98 -4.56 12.82 10.18
CA THR A 98 -3.83 11.80 10.92
C THR A 98 -4.54 11.57 12.25
N LEU A 99 -5.11 10.38 12.41
CA LEU A 99 -6.01 10.07 13.52
C LEU A 99 -5.33 10.24 14.89
N GLU A 100 -4.10 9.76 15.01
CA GLU A 100 -3.32 9.86 16.25
C GLU A 100 -2.84 11.26 16.59
N ASP A 101 -2.83 12.20 15.65
CA ASP A 101 -2.45 13.60 15.88
C ASP A 101 -3.67 14.47 16.21
N GLU A 102 -4.82 14.18 15.57
CA GLU A 102 -6.05 14.95 15.76
C GLU A 102 -6.81 14.56 17.03
N TYR A 103 -6.75 13.28 17.41
CA TYR A 103 -7.47 12.75 18.57
C TYR A 103 -6.50 12.39 19.70
N PRO A 104 -6.81 12.70 20.97
CA PRO A 104 -5.91 12.47 22.10
C PRO A 104 -5.74 10.97 22.37
N VAL A 105 -4.71 10.38 21.78
CA VAL A 105 -4.40 8.94 21.88
C VAL A 105 -4.22 8.47 23.33
N ASP A 106 -3.73 9.35 24.20
CA ASP A 106 -3.53 9.08 25.63
C ASP A 106 -4.85 8.81 26.39
N ASP A 107 -5.97 9.35 25.88
CA ASP A 107 -7.29 9.16 26.44
C ASP A 107 -8.05 7.97 25.81
N ILE A 108 -7.53 7.40 24.73
CA ILE A 108 -8.15 6.27 24.02
C ILE A 108 -7.69 4.96 24.66
N LYS A 109 -8.65 4.16 25.12
CA LYS A 109 -8.34 2.83 25.65
C LYS A 109 -8.17 1.81 24.51
N PHE A 110 -6.97 1.32 24.32
CA PHE A 110 -6.68 0.18 23.46
C PHE A 110 -6.60 -1.10 24.32
N SER A 111 -7.52 -2.03 24.11
CA SER A 111 -7.58 -3.28 24.89
C SER A 111 -7.77 -4.53 24.02
N VAL A 112 -7.97 -4.34 22.72
CA VAL A 112 -8.22 -5.41 21.76
C VAL A 112 -7.09 -5.39 20.72
N TYR A 113 -6.41 -6.54 20.53
CA TYR A 113 -5.25 -6.69 19.64
C TYR A 113 -5.41 -7.83 18.64
N THR A 114 -6.63 -8.36 18.49
CA THR A 114 -7.06 -9.25 17.42
C THR A 114 -8.13 -8.56 16.59
N GLU A 115 -8.19 -8.82 15.30
CA GLU A 115 -9.13 -8.17 14.38
C GLU A 115 -10.56 -8.33 14.87
N THR A 116 -11.23 -7.20 15.17
CA THR A 116 -12.55 -7.17 15.79
C THR A 116 -13.39 -6.09 15.11
N PRO A 117 -14.18 -6.45 14.07
CA PRO A 117 -15.00 -5.52 13.30
C PRO A 117 -16.01 -4.75 14.14
N GLU A 118 -16.46 -5.35 15.25
CA GLU A 118 -17.44 -4.76 16.21
C GLU A 118 -16.91 -3.50 16.91
N LEU A 119 -15.63 -3.19 16.76
CA LEU A 119 -15.05 -1.91 17.20
C LEU A 119 -15.48 -0.74 16.31
N LEU A 120 -15.83 -1.00 15.03
CA LEU A 120 -16.21 0.05 14.10
C LEU A 120 -17.60 0.60 14.46
N GLU A 121 -17.69 1.90 14.69
CA GLU A 121 -18.92 2.61 14.94
C GLU A 121 -19.26 3.53 13.76
N GLU A 122 -20.52 3.49 13.35
CA GLU A 122 -21.06 4.32 12.28
C GLU A 122 -21.55 5.66 12.86
N ILE A 123 -21.25 6.75 12.15
CA ILE A 123 -21.87 8.05 12.36
C ILE A 123 -22.90 8.24 11.25
N GLU A 124 -24.18 8.17 11.62
CA GLU A 124 -25.31 8.38 10.72
C GLU A 124 -25.50 9.87 10.36
N ASP A 125 -26.23 10.12 9.28
CA ASP A 125 -26.65 11.45 8.83
C ASP A 125 -25.49 12.46 8.69
N ALA A 126 -24.32 12.00 8.33
CA ALA A 126 -23.20 12.85 7.94
C ALA A 126 -23.37 13.29 6.47
N PRO A 127 -24.01 14.44 6.17
CA PRO A 127 -24.48 14.74 4.82
C PRO A 127 -23.32 14.76 3.82
N CYS A 128 -23.30 13.76 2.92
CA CYS A 128 -22.39 13.58 1.79
C CYS A 128 -20.93 13.96 2.11
N LYS A 129 -20.43 13.55 3.27
CA LYS A 129 -19.06 13.86 3.68
C LYS A 129 -18.07 13.06 2.87
N LYS A 130 -17.02 13.77 2.48
CA LYS A 130 -15.76 13.15 2.06
C LYS A 130 -14.82 13.22 3.25
N VAL A 131 -14.31 12.08 3.68
CA VAL A 131 -13.32 12.00 4.73
C VAL A 131 -12.04 11.35 4.22
N TYR A 132 -10.92 11.82 4.73
CA TYR A 132 -9.60 11.33 4.39
C TYR A 132 -8.86 11.08 5.71
N TYR A 133 -8.72 9.82 6.09
CA TYR A 133 -8.06 9.41 7.31
C TYR A 133 -6.73 8.73 7.02
N HIS A 134 -5.76 9.04 7.84
CA HIS A 134 -4.46 8.40 7.87
C HIS A 134 -4.16 7.91 9.28
N SER A 135 -3.46 6.78 9.40
CA SER A 135 -2.86 6.36 10.67
C SER A 135 -1.53 5.66 10.41
N ALA A 136 -0.53 6.04 11.19
CA ALA A 136 0.77 5.38 11.25
C ALA A 136 0.82 4.24 12.29
N LEU A 137 -0.29 3.92 12.96
CA LEU A 137 -0.35 2.91 14.01
C LEU A 137 -0.66 1.50 13.50
N LEU A 138 -0.83 1.32 12.18
CA LEU A 138 -1.04 0.00 11.60
C LEU A 138 0.17 -0.89 11.87
N LYS A 139 -0.07 -2.02 12.53
CA LYS A 139 0.92 -3.07 12.80
C LYS A 139 0.22 -4.42 12.77
N SER A 140 0.84 -5.36 12.11
CA SER A 140 0.46 -6.78 12.15
C SER A 140 1.73 -7.64 12.26
N ASN A 141 1.60 -8.94 12.13
CA ASN A 141 2.76 -9.85 12.07
C ASN A 141 2.71 -10.65 10.76
N CYS A 142 3.87 -10.97 10.25
CA CYS A 142 3.99 -11.82 9.07
C CYS A 142 3.44 -13.23 9.38
N ARG A 143 2.53 -13.72 8.54
CA ARG A 143 1.94 -15.07 8.68
C ARG A 143 2.98 -16.19 8.75
N VAL A 144 4.12 -16.03 8.07
CA VAL A 144 5.13 -17.09 7.95
C VAL A 144 6.21 -16.99 9.04
N THR A 145 6.64 -15.78 9.39
CA THR A 145 7.80 -15.58 10.27
C THR A 145 7.44 -14.97 11.63
N SER A 146 6.18 -14.58 11.82
CA SER A 146 5.70 -13.84 13.00
C SER A 146 6.48 -12.57 13.32
N GLN A 147 7.26 -12.07 12.36
CA GLN A 147 7.95 -10.79 12.51
C GLN A 147 6.97 -9.62 12.33
N PRO A 148 7.18 -8.51 13.05
CA PRO A 148 6.28 -7.37 12.97
C PRO A 148 6.36 -6.71 11.59
N ASP A 149 5.18 -6.39 11.04
CA ASP A 149 4.96 -5.65 9.82
C ASP A 149 4.30 -4.30 10.16
N TRP A 150 5.07 -3.22 10.08
CA TRP A 150 4.61 -1.86 10.32
C TRP A 150 4.17 -1.21 9.02
N GLY A 151 3.07 -0.46 9.07
CA GLY A 151 2.56 0.23 7.90
C GLY A 151 1.89 1.56 8.25
N ASP A 152 1.62 2.32 7.18
CA ASP A 152 0.73 3.45 7.20
C ASP A 152 -0.55 3.05 6.46
N VAL A 153 -1.72 3.40 7.00
CA VAL A 153 -3.00 3.19 6.33
C VAL A 153 -3.62 4.52 5.95
N TYR A 154 -4.09 4.61 4.71
CA TYR A 154 -4.80 5.75 4.15
C TYR A 154 -6.19 5.31 3.72
N ILE A 155 -7.21 6.01 4.19
CA ILE A 155 -8.61 5.69 3.94
C ILE A 155 -9.30 6.93 3.38
N TYR A 156 -9.83 6.81 2.17
CA TYR A 156 -10.79 7.74 1.60
C TYR A 156 -12.17 7.12 1.66
N MET A 157 -13.14 7.88 2.14
CA MET A 157 -14.53 7.46 2.21
C MET A 157 -15.45 8.62 1.82
N LYS A 158 -16.53 8.30 1.09
CA LYS A 158 -17.60 9.24 0.78
C LYS A 158 -18.95 8.53 0.87
N GLY A 159 -19.90 9.13 1.57
CA GLY A 159 -21.24 8.59 1.73
C GLY A 159 -22.12 9.45 2.61
N MET A 160 -23.35 8.99 2.84
CA MET A 160 -24.27 9.59 3.82
C MET A 160 -23.81 9.32 5.24
N ASN A 161 -23.24 8.14 5.47
CA ASN A 161 -22.68 7.72 6.74
C ASN A 161 -21.16 7.72 6.69
N THR A 162 -20.52 7.85 7.84
CA THR A 162 -19.06 7.78 7.97
C THR A 162 -18.70 6.99 9.22
N VAL A 163 -17.44 6.59 9.35
CA VAL A 163 -16.94 5.89 10.51
C VAL A 163 -16.54 6.90 11.60
N ASP A 164 -16.81 6.57 12.87
CA ASP A 164 -16.24 7.30 14.00
C ASP A 164 -14.71 7.16 13.98
N PRO A 165 -13.96 8.28 14.02
CA PRO A 165 -12.51 8.24 13.88
C PRO A 165 -11.80 7.58 15.06
N ILE A 166 -12.34 7.61 16.27
CA ILE A 166 -11.75 6.95 17.44
C ILE A 166 -11.96 5.44 17.32
N SER A 167 -13.16 5.02 16.97
CA SER A 167 -13.48 3.61 16.70
C SER A 167 -12.64 3.03 15.57
N LEU A 168 -12.44 3.81 14.50
CA LEU A 168 -11.56 3.44 13.40
C LEU A 168 -10.11 3.24 13.87
N LEU A 169 -9.60 4.15 14.71
CA LEU A 169 -8.25 4.02 15.25
C LEU A 169 -8.11 2.78 16.14
N GLN A 170 -9.10 2.50 16.99
CA GLN A 170 -9.14 1.28 17.80
C GLN A 170 -9.15 0.02 16.92
N TYR A 171 -9.93 0.03 15.84
CA TYR A 171 -9.97 -1.05 14.86
C TYR A 171 -8.62 -1.25 14.14
N ILE A 172 -7.96 -0.17 13.69
CA ILE A 172 -6.62 -0.25 13.09
C ILE A 172 -5.61 -0.88 14.07
N VAL A 173 -5.67 -0.48 15.33
CA VAL A 173 -4.79 -1.01 16.38
C VAL A 173 -5.09 -2.48 16.71
N SER A 174 -6.31 -2.97 16.50
CA SER A 174 -6.68 -4.35 16.79
C SER A 174 -5.91 -5.39 15.95
N PHE A 175 -5.30 -5.01 14.83
CA PHE A 175 -4.48 -5.92 14.03
C PHE A 175 -3.13 -6.31 14.66
N ARG A 176 -2.75 -5.77 15.82
CA ARG A 176 -1.38 -5.88 16.37
C ARG A 176 -0.89 -7.29 16.61
N ASP A 177 -1.76 -8.23 16.95
CA ASP A 177 -1.41 -9.63 17.19
C ASP A 177 -1.81 -10.55 16.05
N GLU A 178 -2.46 -10.00 14.99
CA GLU A 178 -2.81 -10.74 13.80
C GLU A 178 -1.59 -11.15 12.97
N CYS A 179 -1.65 -12.39 12.44
CA CYS A 179 -0.63 -12.97 11.57
C CYS A 179 -1.17 -13.16 10.15
N HIS A 180 -1.07 -12.12 9.33
CA HIS A 180 -1.60 -12.08 7.97
C HIS A 180 -0.58 -11.58 6.96
N PHE A 181 -0.86 -11.77 5.66
CA PHE A 181 -0.16 -11.05 4.61
C PHE A 181 -0.65 -9.60 4.55
N HIS A 182 0.17 -8.71 4.03
CA HIS A 182 -0.15 -7.29 3.90
C HIS A 182 -1.43 -7.06 3.10
N GLU A 183 -1.62 -7.84 2.05
CA GLU A 183 -2.78 -7.79 1.17
C GLU A 183 -4.07 -8.21 1.90
N GLU A 184 -3.98 -9.21 2.78
CA GLU A 184 -5.12 -9.68 3.59
C GLU A 184 -5.59 -8.62 4.58
N ILE A 185 -4.64 -7.90 5.20
CA ILE A 185 -4.95 -6.80 6.13
C ILE A 185 -5.67 -5.66 5.39
N CYS A 186 -5.14 -5.24 4.23
CA CYS A 186 -5.79 -4.21 3.43
C CYS A 186 -7.20 -4.63 2.99
N GLU A 187 -7.36 -5.89 2.56
CA GLU A 187 -8.66 -6.47 2.19
C GLU A 187 -9.62 -6.48 3.39
N ALA A 188 -9.16 -6.89 4.57
CA ALA A 188 -9.98 -6.91 5.78
C ALA A 188 -10.47 -5.51 6.13
N ILE A 189 -9.57 -4.51 6.19
CA ILE A 189 -9.95 -3.13 6.48
C ILE A 189 -10.99 -2.63 5.47
N TYR A 190 -10.73 -2.83 4.16
CA TYR A 190 -11.67 -2.44 3.11
C TYR A 190 -13.03 -3.12 3.28
N LYS A 191 -13.03 -4.44 3.43
CA LYS A 191 -14.26 -5.24 3.53
C LYS A 191 -15.10 -4.85 4.76
N ARG A 192 -14.47 -4.68 5.93
CA ARG A 192 -15.18 -4.32 7.15
C ARG A 192 -15.79 -2.92 7.09
N LEU A 193 -15.06 -1.96 6.52
CA LEU A 193 -15.62 -0.62 6.28
C LEU A 193 -16.79 -0.64 5.28
N MET A 194 -16.70 -1.44 4.22
CA MET A 194 -17.84 -1.63 3.31
C MET A 194 -19.04 -2.27 4.00
N ASP A 195 -18.82 -3.31 4.81
CA ASP A 195 -19.90 -4.06 5.45
C ASP A 195 -20.59 -3.27 6.58
N THR A 196 -19.81 -2.46 7.33
CA THR A 196 -20.32 -1.74 8.51
C THR A 196 -20.89 -0.37 8.14
N ILE A 197 -20.18 0.38 7.29
CA ILE A 197 -20.53 1.79 6.98
C ILE A 197 -21.28 1.91 5.66
N ASN A 198 -21.05 0.98 4.72
CA ASN A 198 -21.62 0.96 3.38
C ASN A 198 -21.52 2.31 2.64
N PRO A 199 -20.32 2.89 2.49
CA PRO A 199 -20.14 4.16 1.81
C PRO A 199 -20.35 4.06 0.29
N ASP A 200 -20.68 5.18 -0.37
CA ASP A 200 -20.80 5.26 -1.83
C ASP A 200 -19.47 5.07 -2.54
N GLU A 201 -18.39 5.61 -1.94
CA GLU A 201 -17.01 5.47 -2.44
C GLU A 201 -16.08 5.15 -1.27
N LEU A 202 -15.23 4.16 -1.45
CA LEU A 202 -14.18 3.76 -0.49
C LEU A 202 -12.88 3.44 -1.21
N CYS A 203 -11.77 3.92 -0.66
CA CYS A 203 -10.43 3.50 -1.04
C CYS A 203 -9.60 3.29 0.21
N VAL A 204 -8.95 2.14 0.33
CA VAL A 204 -8.02 1.79 1.42
C VAL A 204 -6.67 1.46 0.81
N ARG A 205 -5.61 2.10 1.30
CA ARG A 205 -4.22 1.85 0.93
C ARG A 205 -3.40 1.55 2.17
N CYS A 206 -2.63 0.49 2.13
CA CYS A 206 -1.69 0.16 3.20
C CYS A 206 -0.26 0.19 2.64
N LEU A 207 0.59 1.01 3.21
CA LEU A 207 1.97 1.22 2.79
C LEU A 207 2.91 0.65 3.84
N TYR A 208 3.42 -0.54 3.59
CA TYR A 208 4.21 -1.26 4.59
C TYR A 208 5.69 -0.93 4.53
N ALA A 209 6.33 -0.98 5.68
CA ALA A 209 7.77 -0.82 5.83
C ALA A 209 8.53 -1.84 4.99
N ARG A 210 9.62 -1.40 4.37
CA ARG A 210 10.46 -2.25 3.53
C ARG A 210 11.14 -3.36 4.34
N ARG A 211 11.06 -4.58 3.80
CA ARG A 211 11.77 -5.75 4.33
C ARG A 211 12.62 -6.39 3.24
N GLY A 212 13.91 -6.50 3.50
CA GLY A 212 14.84 -7.10 2.53
C GLY A 212 14.93 -6.38 1.18
N GLY A 213 14.62 -5.08 1.14
CA GLY A 213 14.63 -4.27 -0.07
C GLY A 213 13.30 -4.23 -0.84
N ILE A 214 12.24 -4.88 -0.33
CA ILE A 214 10.90 -4.94 -0.96
C ILE A 214 9.88 -4.31 -0.04
N ASP A 215 9.09 -3.39 -0.56
CA ASP A 215 7.88 -2.84 0.04
C ASP A 215 6.65 -3.41 -0.69
N ILE A 216 5.59 -3.69 0.07
CA ILE A 216 4.32 -4.21 -0.43
C ILE A 216 3.25 -3.18 -0.11
N ASN A 217 2.53 -2.72 -1.13
CA ASN A 217 1.61 -1.59 -1.05
C ASN A 217 0.23 -1.97 -1.61
N PRO A 218 -0.55 -2.78 -0.89
CA PRO A 218 -1.88 -3.14 -1.34
C PRO A 218 -2.84 -1.96 -1.31
N GLU A 219 -3.72 -1.90 -2.29
CA GLU A 219 -4.78 -0.92 -2.41
C GLU A 219 -6.09 -1.60 -2.81
N ARG A 220 -7.19 -1.17 -2.20
CA ARG A 220 -8.56 -1.59 -2.53
C ARG A 220 -9.43 -0.36 -2.72
N ALA A 221 -10.23 -0.36 -3.77
CA ALA A 221 -11.12 0.75 -4.08
C ALA A 221 -12.46 0.26 -4.64
N SER A 222 -13.55 0.94 -4.29
CA SER A 222 -14.89 0.66 -4.83
C SER A 222 -15.00 0.99 -6.32
N HIS A 223 -14.13 1.88 -6.83
CA HIS A 223 -14.07 2.27 -8.23
C HIS A 223 -12.62 2.47 -8.67
N GLU A 224 -12.29 2.05 -9.89
CA GLU A 224 -10.95 2.16 -10.48
C GLU A 224 -10.39 3.60 -10.44
N LYS A 225 -11.26 4.61 -10.65
CA LYS A 225 -10.90 6.05 -10.60
C LYS A 225 -10.30 6.51 -9.26
N LEU A 226 -10.51 5.74 -8.19
CA LEU A 226 -10.01 6.04 -6.84
C LEU A 226 -8.62 5.46 -6.59
N LEU A 227 -8.15 4.56 -7.47
CA LEU A 227 -6.82 3.97 -7.33
C LEU A 227 -5.74 5.05 -7.53
N HIS A 228 -4.77 5.04 -6.64
CA HIS A 228 -3.70 6.03 -6.67
C HIS A 228 -2.73 5.72 -7.81
N HIS A 229 -2.49 6.69 -8.70
CA HIS A 229 -1.68 6.50 -9.91
C HIS A 229 -0.25 6.03 -9.63
N THR A 230 0.37 6.46 -8.52
CA THR A 230 1.71 5.99 -8.14
C THR A 230 1.74 4.53 -7.67
N LEU A 231 0.61 3.90 -7.40
CA LEU A 231 0.50 2.48 -7.08
C LEU A 231 0.02 1.67 -8.27
N SER A 232 -1.04 2.13 -8.93
CA SER A 232 -1.72 1.40 -10.02
C SER A 232 -1.01 1.48 -11.37
N GLN A 233 -0.24 2.55 -11.65
CA GLN A 233 0.46 2.72 -12.93
C GLN A 233 1.93 2.31 -12.82
N VAL A 234 2.35 1.30 -13.58
CA VAL A 234 3.71 0.76 -13.52
C VAL A 234 4.78 1.75 -13.97
N ASP A 235 4.45 2.65 -14.89
CA ASP A 235 5.37 3.66 -15.43
C ASP A 235 5.64 4.83 -14.48
N VAL A 236 4.79 5.02 -13.47
CA VAL A 236 4.93 6.08 -12.47
C VAL A 236 5.75 5.54 -11.30
N PRO A 237 6.92 6.11 -10.97
CA PRO A 237 7.69 5.72 -9.80
C PRO A 237 6.89 5.92 -8.52
N HIS A 238 6.97 4.96 -7.61
CA HIS A 238 6.36 5.08 -6.29
C HIS A 238 7.19 6.02 -5.40
N ILE A 239 6.52 6.98 -4.77
CA ILE A 239 7.10 7.86 -3.76
C ILE A 239 6.99 7.16 -2.41
N LYS A 240 8.08 7.11 -1.68
CA LYS A 240 8.17 6.34 -0.44
C LYS A 240 7.80 7.16 0.78
N THR A 241 7.13 6.53 1.74
CA THR A 241 6.88 7.10 3.05
C THR A 241 8.13 7.00 3.95
N PRO A 242 8.16 7.70 5.09
CA PRO A 242 9.28 7.59 6.04
C PRO A 242 9.56 6.17 6.54
N LYS A 243 8.57 5.27 6.51
CA LYS A 243 8.72 3.86 6.90
C LYS A 243 9.26 2.95 5.80
N GLN A 244 9.23 3.41 4.56
CA GLN A 244 9.64 2.64 3.37
C GLN A 244 11.12 2.95 2.95
#